data_1204605fbef6771e902465d4daf73dc1
#
_entry.id   1204605fbef6771e902465d4daf73dc1
#
_cell.length_a   1.000
_cell.length_b   1.000
_cell.length_c   1.000
_cell.angle_alpha   90.00
_cell.angle_beta   90.00
_cell.angle_gamma   90.00
#
_symmetry.space_group_name_H-M   'P 1'
#
loop_
_entity.id
_entity.type
_entity.pdbx_description
1 polymer ?
#
loop_
_entity_poly.entity_id
_entity_poly.type
_entity_poly.pdbx_seq_one_letter_code
_entity_poly.pdbx_strand_id
1 'polypeptide(L)' 'MFISKLMICGMLQGDCGILTDTRGLHKSKKQCRARIEEMVTDLRPMVPHMRILAKCEKLGIPV' A
#
# COMPACT_ATOMS: atom_id res chain seq x y z
N MET A 1 -6.44 -7.31 12.67
CA MET A 1 -5.87 -7.59 11.35
C MET A 1 -5.56 -6.30 10.62
N PHE A 2 -4.60 -6.35 9.72
CA PHE A 2 -4.13 -5.16 9.00
C PHE A 2 -4.21 -5.42 7.51
N ILE A 3 -4.54 -4.37 6.76
CA ILE A 3 -4.54 -4.42 5.31
C ILE A 3 -3.52 -3.42 4.75
N SER A 4 -2.78 -3.83 3.73
CA SER A 4 -1.80 -2.96 3.09
C SER A 4 -2.47 -2.18 1.98
N LYS A 5 -2.32 -0.86 2.01
CA LYS A 5 -2.83 0.03 0.97
C LYS A 5 -1.70 0.91 0.45
N LEU A 6 -1.64 1.05 -0.85
CA LEU A 6 -0.70 1.94 -1.52
C LEU A 6 -1.47 3.01 -2.27
N MET A 7 -1.04 4.25 -2.12
CA MET A 7 -1.56 5.36 -2.91
C MET A 7 -0.48 5.81 -3.89
N ILE A 8 -0.79 5.76 -5.17
CA ILE A 8 0.13 6.16 -6.23
C ILE A 8 -0.39 7.44 -6.85
N CYS A 9 0.40 8.50 -6.76
CA CYS A 9 0.00 9.81 -7.29
C CYS A 9 0.93 10.22 -8.42
N GLY A 10 0.33 10.67 -9.53
CA GLY A 10 1.08 11.24 -10.63
C GLY A 10 1.52 12.66 -10.28
N MET A 11 2.78 12.98 -10.58
CA MET A 11 3.34 14.30 -10.23
C MET A 11 2.81 15.42 -11.12
N LEU A 12 2.39 15.10 -12.35
CA LEU A 12 2.00 16.12 -13.32
C LEU A 12 0.50 16.39 -13.36
N GLN A 13 -0.33 15.42 -13.01
CA GLN A 13 -1.78 15.54 -13.15
C GLN A 13 -2.52 15.53 -11.81
N GLY A 14 -1.85 15.21 -10.74
CA GLY A 14 -2.48 15.14 -9.43
C GLY A 14 -3.44 13.97 -9.24
N ASP A 15 -3.53 13.08 -10.21
CA ASP A 15 -4.39 11.91 -10.10
C ASP A 15 -3.75 10.85 -9.21
N CYS A 16 -4.52 10.37 -8.25
CA CYS A 16 -4.05 9.33 -7.35
C CYS A 16 -4.91 8.09 -7.47
N GLY A 17 -4.27 6.93 -7.49
CA GLY A 17 -4.94 5.65 -7.46
C GLY A 17 -4.61 4.92 -6.17
N ILE A 18 -5.55 4.12 -5.69
CA ILE A 18 -5.35 3.32 -4.48
C ILE A 18 -5.26 1.85 -4.86
N LEU A 19 -4.16 1.21 -4.43
CA LEU A 19 -3.98 -0.22 -4.59
C LEU A 19 -4.12 -0.87 -3.23
N THR A 20 -5.00 -1.87 -3.15
CA THR A 20 -5.20 -2.63 -1.93
C THR A 20 -4.59 -4.01 -2.12
N ASP A 21 -3.89 -4.51 -1.09
CA ASP A 21 -3.33 -5.85 -1.14
C ASP A 21 -4.46 -6.88 -1.16
N THR A 22 -4.52 -7.66 -2.24
CA THR A 22 -5.56 -8.66 -2.42
C THR A 22 -5.16 -10.03 -1.89
N ARG A 23 -3.94 -10.18 -1.40
CA ARG A 23 -3.46 -11.48 -0.91
C ARG A 23 -4.00 -11.84 0.46
N GLY A 24 -4.72 -10.92 1.09
CA GLY A 24 -5.35 -11.18 2.36
C GLY A 24 -4.91 -10.22 3.45
N LEU A 25 -5.42 -10.50 4.64
CA LEU A 25 -5.16 -9.66 5.80
C LEU A 25 -3.92 -10.14 6.54
N HIS A 26 -3.17 -9.18 7.07
CA HIS A 26 -1.98 -9.48 7.85
C HIS A 26 -2.33 -9.50 9.34
N LYS A 27 -1.78 -10.46 10.06
CA LYS A 27 -2.07 -10.61 11.49
C LYS A 27 -1.37 -9.55 12.34
N SER A 28 -0.27 -9.01 11.88
CA SER A 28 0.48 -8.01 12.63
C SER A 28 0.85 -6.84 11.74
N LYS A 29 1.08 -5.68 12.39
CA LYS A 29 1.54 -4.49 11.71
C LYS A 29 2.92 -4.72 11.06
N LYS A 30 3.75 -5.52 11.70
CA LYS A 30 5.08 -5.85 11.18
C LYS A 30 4.98 -6.57 9.84
N GLN A 31 4.08 -7.55 9.72
CA GLN A 31 3.85 -8.26 8.47
C GLN A 31 3.29 -7.34 7.39
N CYS A 32 2.37 -6.45 7.77
CA CYS A 32 1.81 -5.48 6.85
C CYS A 32 2.90 -4.56 6.29
N ARG A 33 3.80 -4.07 7.13
CA ARG A 33 4.90 -3.21 6.71
C ARG A 33 5.89 -3.94 5.80
N ALA A 34 6.22 -5.18 6.13
CA ALA A 34 7.10 -5.99 5.30
C ALA A 34 6.52 -6.17 3.90
N ARG A 35 5.22 -6.42 3.82
CA ARG A 35 4.53 -6.56 2.54
C ARG A 35 4.53 -5.25 1.75
N ILE A 36 4.32 -4.13 2.44
CA ILE A 36 4.35 -2.81 1.81
C ILE A 36 5.72 -2.54 1.19
N GLU A 37 6.79 -2.80 1.92
CA GLU A 37 8.14 -2.61 1.40
C GLU A 37 8.39 -3.45 0.15
N GLU A 38 7.92 -4.66 0.14
CA GLU A 38 8.03 -5.55 -1.01
C GLU A 38 7.28 -4.98 -2.22
N MET A 39 6.03 -4.53 -2.01
CA MET A 39 5.24 -3.95 -3.08
C MET A 39 5.84 -2.66 -3.62
N VAL A 40 6.33 -1.80 -2.75
CA VAL A 40 6.97 -0.54 -3.15
C VAL A 40 8.23 -0.81 -3.97
N THR A 41 9.03 -1.77 -3.53
CA THR A 41 10.26 -2.15 -4.25
C THR A 41 9.94 -2.67 -5.64
N ASP A 42 8.86 -3.45 -5.79
CA ASP A 42 8.44 -3.95 -7.09
C ASP A 42 7.87 -2.86 -7.99
N LEU A 43 7.19 -1.88 -7.41
CA LEU A 43 6.54 -0.83 -8.18
C LEU A 43 7.47 0.30 -8.61
N ARG A 44 8.52 0.57 -7.84
CA ARG A 44 9.42 1.68 -8.14
C ARG A 44 9.99 1.67 -9.55
N PRO A 45 10.51 0.54 -10.05
CA PRO A 45 11.03 0.51 -11.41
C PRO A 45 9.93 0.65 -12.46
N MET A 46 8.69 0.32 -12.13
CA MET A 46 7.57 0.43 -13.06
C MET A 46 7.00 1.85 -13.13
N VAL A 47 7.04 2.58 -12.02
CA VAL A 47 6.48 3.93 -11.94
C VAL A 47 7.48 4.89 -11.26
N PRO A 48 8.65 5.11 -11.88
CA PRO A 48 9.72 5.90 -11.23
C PRO A 48 9.37 7.37 -11.04
N HIS A 49 8.40 7.88 -11.79
CA HIS A 49 8.00 9.28 -11.73
C HIS A 49 6.77 9.52 -10.87
N MET A 50 6.25 8.49 -10.25
CA MET A 50 5.05 8.60 -9.43
C MET A 50 5.41 8.57 -7.95
N ARG A 51 4.61 9.26 -7.16
CA ARG A 51 4.75 9.26 -5.72
C ARG A 51 3.99 8.09 -5.14
N ILE A 52 4.65 7.29 -4.33
CA ILE A 52 4.04 6.12 -3.70
C ILE A 52 3.95 6.38 -2.20
N LEU A 53 2.73 6.37 -1.68
CA LEU A 53 2.46 6.46 -0.25
C LEU A 53 1.92 5.13 0.22
N ALA A 54 2.43 4.65 1.34
CA ALA A 54 2.05 3.35 1.88
C ALA A 54 1.36 3.52 3.23
N LYS A 55 0.34 2.71 3.48
CA LYS A 55 -0.41 2.76 4.71
C LYS A 55 -0.82 1.35 5.13
N CYS A 56 -0.65 1.05 6.41
CA CYS A 56 -1.23 -0.16 7.01
C CYS A 56 -2.46 0.26 7.79
N GLU A 57 -3.61 -0.16 7.33
CA GLU A 57 -4.87 0.17 7.96
C GLU A 57 -5.32 -0.99 8.85
N LYS A 58 -5.66 -0.67 10.08
CA LYS A 58 -6.20 -1.67 10.99
C LYS A 58 -7.67 -1.87 10.70
N LEU A 59 -8.04 -3.11 10.42
CA LEU A 59 -9.43 -3.47 10.25
C LEU A 59 -9.99 -3.85 11.61
N GLY A 60 -10.79 -2.97 12.17
CA GLY A 60 -11.56 -3.29 13.36
C GLY A 60 -12.87 -3.91 12.93
N ILE A 61 -13.19 -5.04 13.53
CA ILE A 61 -14.51 -5.59 13.39
C ILE A 61 -15.32 -5.06 14.55
N PRO A 62 -16.28 -4.16 14.30
CA PRO A 62 -17.13 -3.70 15.37
C PRO A 62 -17.99 -4.89 15.84
N VAL A 63 -17.80 -5.23 17.07
CA VAL A 63 -18.58 -6.30 17.69
C VAL A 63 -19.81 -5.70 18.31
#